data_710ee2980cf5d39f42eee26f57ee3f89
#
_entry.id   710ee2980cf5d39f42eee26f57ee3f89
#
_cell.length_a   1.000
_cell.length_b   1.000
_cell.length_c   1.000
_cell.angle_alpha   90.00
_cell.angle_beta   90.00
_cell.angle_gamma   90.00
#
_symmetry.space_group_name_H-M   'P 1'
#
loop_
_entity.id
_entity.type
_entity.pdbx_description
1 polymer ?
#
loop_
_entity_poly.entity_id
_entity_poly.type
_entity_poly.pdbx_seq_one_letter_code
_entity_poly.pdbx_strand_id
1 'polypeptide(L)'
;MHDLTAITSDINIPATDDFQLAATVYKPAETQSLNKTVILNSATGVKRTFYAHFARFLAEEGFAVVTFDYRGIGDSRPVTLNKFQAFMHDWGEKDIAGVIDWVGKNFPGSDILAVGHSVGGQVMGVAHNNDRISAMLLVASQSGYWRLWPWHQKLFILIFWYLFIPGLTIPLSYFPAKVFGLGEDLPLGVALEWASWGRDPKYIIGENNRVSKQNFQRFTAPILSYSVASDFFAPKKAADELMTYYVNAQTTRRHLTPASLQVSEIGHFDFFRKPFKDPLWRECAAWLKAKGDTG
;
A
#
# COMPACT_ATOMS: atom_id res chain seq x y z
N MET A 1 14.85 -5.83 33.32
CA MET A 1 14.03 -5.32 32.22
C MET A 1 14.76 -5.66 30.94
N HIS A 2 14.35 -6.69 30.22
CA HIS A 2 14.89 -6.95 28.88
C HIS A 2 14.45 -5.83 27.97
N ASP A 3 15.43 -5.25 27.27
CA ASP A 3 15.20 -4.18 26.30
C ASP A 3 14.33 -4.75 25.15
N LEU A 4 13.05 -4.39 25.12
CA LEU A 4 12.04 -4.85 24.15
C LEU A 4 12.16 -4.14 22.81
N THR A 5 13.31 -3.52 22.52
CA THR A 5 13.50 -2.74 21.29
C THR A 5 13.63 -3.66 20.07
N ALA A 6 12.76 -3.46 19.12
CA ALA A 6 12.82 -4.14 17.83
C ALA A 6 14.16 -3.88 17.13
N ILE A 7 14.81 -4.92 16.66
CA ILE A 7 16.05 -4.82 15.86
C ILE A 7 15.68 -4.31 14.47
N THR A 8 16.34 -3.24 14.03
CA THR A 8 16.06 -2.61 12.74
C THR A 8 17.28 -2.70 11.83
N SER A 9 17.09 -3.11 10.58
CA SER A 9 18.14 -3.23 9.58
C SER A 9 17.69 -2.67 8.24
N ASP A 10 18.46 -1.77 7.64
CA ASP A 10 18.27 -1.33 6.26
C ASP A 10 18.97 -2.29 5.31
N ILE A 11 18.27 -2.69 4.25
CA ILE A 11 18.73 -3.67 3.26
C ILE A 11 18.26 -3.28 1.87
N ASN A 12 18.75 -3.99 0.85
CA ASN A 12 18.16 -3.97 -0.48
C ASN A 12 17.49 -5.33 -0.75
N ILE A 13 16.28 -5.26 -1.33
CA ILE A 13 15.50 -6.43 -1.76
C ILE A 13 15.40 -6.41 -3.29
N PRO A 14 15.80 -7.49 -3.99
CA PRO A 14 15.60 -7.56 -5.42
C PRO A 14 14.11 -7.70 -5.77
N ALA A 15 13.62 -6.86 -6.68
CA ALA A 15 12.37 -7.08 -7.38
C ALA A 15 12.48 -8.29 -8.31
N THR A 16 11.40 -8.74 -8.95
CA THR A 16 11.44 -9.92 -9.83
C THR A 16 12.30 -9.74 -11.10
N ASP A 17 12.65 -8.50 -11.43
CA ASP A 17 13.55 -8.10 -12.52
C ASP A 17 14.91 -7.61 -12.02
N ASP A 18 15.31 -8.04 -10.81
CA ASP A 18 16.58 -7.71 -10.14
C ASP A 18 16.77 -6.22 -9.79
N PHE A 19 15.77 -5.36 -9.99
CA PHE A 19 15.83 -3.97 -9.53
C PHE A 19 15.92 -3.94 -8.00
N GLN A 20 16.91 -3.20 -7.46
CA GLN A 20 17.15 -3.16 -6.02
C GLN A 20 16.23 -2.17 -5.33
N LEU A 21 15.38 -2.67 -4.46
CA LEU A 21 14.45 -1.89 -3.64
C LEU A 21 15.08 -1.62 -2.27
N ALA A 22 15.20 -0.36 -1.90
CA ALA A 22 15.58 0.01 -0.53
C ALA A 22 14.48 -0.39 0.44
N ALA A 23 14.83 -1.16 1.45
CA ALA A 23 13.91 -1.71 2.42
C ALA A 23 14.45 -1.60 3.84
N THR A 24 13.55 -1.67 4.82
CA THR A 24 13.88 -1.73 6.24
C THR A 24 13.16 -2.92 6.85
N VAL A 25 13.90 -3.80 7.52
CA VAL A 25 13.39 -4.95 8.28
C VAL A 25 13.38 -4.60 9.75
N TYR A 26 12.25 -4.81 10.40
CA TYR A 26 12.05 -4.71 11.84
C TYR A 26 11.80 -6.11 12.36
N LYS A 27 12.67 -6.60 13.27
CA LYS A 27 12.54 -7.93 13.87
C LYS A 27 12.11 -7.80 15.34
N PRO A 28 11.18 -8.64 15.82
CA PRO A 28 10.88 -8.74 17.23
C PRO A 28 12.07 -9.33 17.99
N ALA A 29 12.08 -9.20 19.32
CA ALA A 29 12.95 -10.02 20.14
C ALA A 29 12.63 -11.51 19.90
N GLU A 30 13.65 -12.37 19.85
CA GLU A 30 13.47 -13.80 19.49
C GLU A 30 12.44 -14.51 20.37
N THR A 31 12.42 -14.18 21.67
CA THR A 31 11.47 -14.74 22.65
C THR A 31 10.01 -14.32 22.44
N GLN A 32 9.74 -13.35 21.55
CA GLN A 32 8.41 -12.79 21.29
C GLN A 32 7.94 -13.04 19.86
N SER A 33 8.72 -13.69 19.02
CA SER A 33 8.39 -13.92 17.63
C SER A 33 7.14 -14.77 17.48
N LEU A 34 6.17 -14.23 16.69
CA LEU A 34 4.92 -14.91 16.33
C LEU A 34 5.06 -15.83 15.11
N ASN A 35 6.25 -15.90 14.51
CA ASN A 35 6.46 -16.53 13.21
C ASN A 35 5.52 -15.98 12.11
N LYS A 36 5.23 -14.69 12.17
CA LYS A 36 4.39 -13.95 11.22
C LYS A 36 5.16 -12.75 10.70
N THR A 37 5.17 -12.57 9.37
CA THR A 37 5.88 -11.47 8.71
C THR A 37 4.90 -10.56 8.00
N VAL A 38 4.92 -9.27 8.32
CA VAL A 38 4.06 -8.24 7.71
C VAL A 38 4.84 -7.49 6.64
N ILE A 39 4.35 -7.52 5.40
CA ILE A 39 4.82 -6.65 4.31
C ILE A 39 3.97 -5.38 4.33
N LEU A 40 4.60 -4.21 4.48
CA LEU A 40 3.92 -2.93 4.51
C LEU A 40 4.13 -2.19 3.18
N ASN A 41 3.06 -1.98 2.45
CA ASN A 41 3.02 -1.38 1.13
C ASN A 41 2.59 0.09 1.22
N SER A 42 3.47 0.99 0.80
CA SER A 42 3.33 2.44 0.94
C SER A 42 2.26 3.04 0.03
N ALA A 43 1.75 4.23 0.39
CA ALA A 43 0.93 5.06 -0.50
C ALA A 43 1.78 5.67 -1.63
N THR A 44 1.11 6.22 -2.66
CA THR A 44 1.76 6.90 -3.79
C THR A 44 2.67 8.02 -3.32
N GLY A 45 3.95 7.94 -3.72
CA GLY A 45 4.94 8.98 -3.38
C GLY A 45 5.31 9.06 -1.90
N VAL A 46 4.94 8.08 -1.08
CA VAL A 46 5.25 8.04 0.36
C VAL A 46 6.41 7.08 0.62
N LYS A 47 7.45 7.59 1.28
CA LYS A 47 8.62 6.78 1.65
C LYS A 47 8.31 5.75 2.73
N ARG A 48 8.99 4.61 2.70
CA ARG A 48 8.92 3.58 3.73
C ARG A 48 9.13 4.11 5.16
N THR A 49 9.97 5.14 5.31
CA THR A 49 10.29 5.73 6.60
C THR A 49 9.09 6.41 7.29
N PHE A 50 8.08 6.83 6.55
CA PHE A 50 6.83 7.36 7.11
C PHE A 50 6.15 6.35 8.04
N TYR A 51 6.25 5.07 7.72
CA TYR A 51 5.61 3.98 8.46
C TYR A 51 6.46 3.42 9.61
N ALA A 52 7.64 3.98 9.86
CA ALA A 52 8.62 3.43 10.82
C ALA A 52 8.05 3.24 12.22
N HIS A 53 7.19 4.16 12.70
CA HIS A 53 6.59 4.04 14.03
C HIS A 53 5.57 2.89 14.11
N PHE A 54 4.76 2.72 13.08
CA PHE A 54 3.80 1.63 13.00
C PHE A 54 4.52 0.28 12.83
N ALA A 55 5.55 0.22 11.99
CA ALA A 55 6.37 -0.98 11.80
C ALA A 55 7.08 -1.42 13.10
N ARG A 56 7.65 -0.48 13.85
CA ARG A 56 8.24 -0.79 15.19
C ARG A 56 7.19 -1.30 16.16
N PHE A 57 6.03 -0.64 16.22
CA PHE A 57 4.94 -1.12 17.05
C PHE A 57 4.55 -2.56 16.73
N LEU A 58 4.40 -2.92 15.46
CA LEU A 58 4.10 -4.29 15.06
C LEU A 58 5.24 -5.26 15.43
N ALA A 59 6.51 -4.82 15.35
CA ALA A 59 7.63 -5.63 15.77
C ALA A 59 7.66 -5.84 17.29
N GLU A 60 7.32 -4.82 18.07
CA GLU A 60 7.12 -4.94 19.54
C GLU A 60 5.94 -5.89 19.88
N GLU A 61 4.94 -6.00 18.98
CA GLU A 61 3.83 -6.94 19.10
C GLU A 61 4.16 -8.37 18.63
N GLY A 62 5.40 -8.63 18.19
CA GLY A 62 5.92 -9.96 17.85
C GLY A 62 5.98 -10.29 16.36
N PHE A 63 5.65 -9.37 15.45
CA PHE A 63 5.76 -9.58 14.02
C PHE A 63 7.18 -9.25 13.51
N ALA A 64 7.68 -9.99 12.53
CA ALA A 64 8.68 -9.44 11.64
C ALA A 64 7.97 -8.46 10.67
N VAL A 65 8.57 -7.29 10.37
CA VAL A 65 7.96 -6.30 9.47
C VAL A 65 8.94 -5.88 8.41
N VAL A 66 8.51 -5.86 7.16
CA VAL A 66 9.29 -5.38 6.02
C VAL A 66 8.59 -4.16 5.42
N THR A 67 9.28 -3.03 5.39
CA THR A 67 8.87 -1.83 4.66
C THR A 67 9.82 -1.58 3.52
N PHE A 68 9.37 -1.07 2.39
CA PHE A 68 10.23 -0.80 1.24
C PHE A 68 9.73 0.42 0.44
N ASP A 69 10.64 1.03 -0.28
CA ASP A 69 10.33 2.06 -1.25
C ASP A 69 10.11 1.42 -2.63
N TYR A 70 9.01 1.73 -3.30
CA TYR A 70 8.80 1.31 -4.68
C TYR A 70 9.88 1.90 -5.61
N ARG A 71 10.14 1.24 -6.74
CA ARG A 71 11.03 1.78 -7.77
C ARG A 71 10.66 3.22 -8.15
N GLY A 72 11.64 4.10 -8.14
CA GLY A 72 11.45 5.53 -8.42
C GLY A 72 11.05 6.38 -7.22
N ILE A 73 10.86 5.81 -6.03
CA ILE A 73 10.47 6.50 -4.80
C ILE A 73 11.58 6.35 -3.74
N GLY A 74 11.72 7.38 -2.90
CA GLY A 74 12.62 7.35 -1.74
C GLY A 74 14.05 6.97 -2.08
N ASP A 75 14.58 5.96 -1.39
CA ASP A 75 15.93 5.46 -1.62
C ASP A 75 16.02 4.42 -2.75
N SER A 76 14.87 3.98 -3.32
CA SER A 76 14.78 3.19 -4.56
C SER A 76 14.70 4.08 -5.81
N ARG A 77 14.97 5.39 -5.66
CA ARG A 77 14.94 6.35 -6.74
C ARG A 77 16.32 6.45 -7.40
N PRO A 78 16.41 6.43 -8.75
CA PRO A 78 17.65 6.78 -9.45
C PRO A 78 17.98 8.26 -9.23
N VAL A 79 19.22 8.66 -9.52
CA VAL A 79 19.68 10.07 -9.37
C VAL A 79 18.74 11.05 -10.07
N THR A 80 18.20 10.67 -11.23
CA THR A 80 17.19 11.44 -11.96
C THR A 80 16.04 10.56 -12.44
N LEU A 81 14.81 11.08 -12.39
CA LEU A 81 13.63 10.40 -12.97
C LEU A 81 13.52 10.59 -14.48
N ASN A 82 14.24 11.57 -15.03
CA ASN A 82 14.26 11.76 -16.47
C ASN A 82 14.81 10.51 -17.16
N LYS A 83 14.05 9.94 -18.09
CA LYS A 83 14.35 8.67 -18.79
C LYS A 83 14.27 7.40 -17.93
N PHE A 84 13.95 7.51 -16.64
CA PHE A 84 13.71 6.32 -15.83
C PHE A 84 12.37 5.69 -16.21
N GLN A 85 12.44 4.44 -16.69
CA GLN A 85 11.26 3.71 -17.13
C GLN A 85 10.71 2.88 -15.97
N ALA A 86 9.55 3.26 -15.48
CA ALA A 86 8.77 2.52 -14.50
C ALA A 86 7.28 2.82 -14.74
N PHE A 87 6.44 1.84 -14.46
CA PHE A 87 4.99 1.95 -14.57
C PHE A 87 4.34 1.64 -13.23
N MET A 88 3.08 2.05 -13.05
CA MET A 88 2.37 1.80 -11.80
C MET A 88 2.15 0.30 -11.57
N HIS A 89 1.91 -0.49 -12.63
CA HIS A 89 1.77 -1.94 -12.51
C HIS A 89 3.08 -2.63 -12.10
N ASP A 90 4.26 -2.06 -12.42
CA ASP A 90 5.56 -2.62 -11.98
C ASP A 90 5.66 -2.68 -10.45
N TRP A 91 5.02 -1.74 -9.73
CA TRP A 91 4.99 -1.75 -8.27
C TRP A 91 4.32 -3.00 -7.69
N GLY A 92 3.31 -3.55 -8.40
CA GLY A 92 2.68 -4.81 -8.02
C GLY A 92 3.38 -6.04 -8.62
N GLU A 93 3.53 -6.05 -9.95
CA GLU A 93 4.04 -7.23 -10.68
C GLU A 93 5.50 -7.56 -10.39
N LYS A 94 6.30 -6.53 -10.11
CA LYS A 94 7.74 -6.69 -9.91
C LYS A 94 8.17 -6.42 -8.48
N ASP A 95 7.80 -5.26 -7.91
CA ASP A 95 8.32 -4.85 -6.62
C ASP A 95 7.68 -5.66 -5.49
N ILE A 96 6.35 -5.64 -5.36
CA ILE A 96 5.64 -6.41 -4.34
C ILE A 96 5.89 -7.91 -4.52
N ALA A 97 5.83 -8.42 -5.74
CA ALA A 97 6.08 -9.83 -6.00
C ALA A 97 7.49 -10.24 -5.56
N GLY A 98 8.52 -9.43 -5.86
CA GLY A 98 9.88 -9.67 -5.40
C GLY A 98 10.01 -9.64 -3.88
N VAL A 99 9.32 -8.69 -3.20
CA VAL A 99 9.31 -8.63 -1.73
C VAL A 99 8.62 -9.85 -1.12
N ILE A 100 7.52 -10.34 -1.69
CA ILE A 100 6.85 -11.58 -1.23
C ILE A 100 7.80 -12.77 -1.36
N ASP A 101 8.51 -12.91 -2.49
CA ASP A 101 9.48 -13.99 -2.71
C ASP A 101 10.65 -13.90 -1.75
N TRP A 102 11.17 -12.69 -1.54
CA TRP A 102 12.25 -12.43 -0.59
C TRP A 102 11.85 -12.79 0.84
N VAL A 103 10.65 -12.40 1.28
CA VAL A 103 10.12 -12.74 2.62
C VAL A 103 10.00 -14.25 2.77
N GLY A 104 9.42 -14.95 1.80
CA GLY A 104 9.29 -16.41 1.85
C GLY A 104 10.63 -17.15 1.94
N LYS A 105 11.71 -16.57 1.36
CA LYS A 105 13.07 -17.13 1.43
C LYS A 105 13.78 -16.82 2.77
N ASN A 106 13.59 -15.61 3.30
CA ASN A 106 14.35 -15.12 4.45
C ASN A 106 13.63 -15.33 5.80
N PHE A 107 12.34 -15.63 5.77
CA PHE A 107 11.51 -16.00 6.93
C PHE A 107 10.77 -17.32 6.65
N PRO A 108 11.51 -18.44 6.49
CA PRO A 108 10.92 -19.72 6.13
C PRO A 108 9.92 -20.20 7.18
N GLY A 109 8.76 -20.67 6.73
CA GLY A 109 7.69 -21.13 7.62
C GLY A 109 6.89 -20.01 8.31
N SER A 110 7.21 -18.73 8.03
CA SER A 110 6.45 -17.60 8.55
C SER A 110 5.19 -17.34 7.71
N ASP A 111 4.06 -17.10 8.36
CA ASP A 111 2.87 -16.59 7.67
C ASP A 111 3.15 -15.20 7.11
N ILE A 112 2.90 -15.02 5.82
CA ILE A 112 3.04 -13.72 5.16
C ILE A 112 1.73 -12.96 5.29
N LEU A 113 1.77 -11.84 5.99
CA LEU A 113 0.66 -10.90 6.12
C LEU A 113 1.00 -9.62 5.37
N ALA A 114 -0.03 -8.87 4.95
CA ALA A 114 0.23 -7.62 4.27
C ALA A 114 -0.63 -6.48 4.81
N VAL A 115 -0.03 -5.29 4.88
CA VAL A 115 -0.71 -4.03 5.14
C VAL A 115 -0.51 -3.13 3.94
N GLY A 116 -1.58 -2.61 3.36
CA GLY A 116 -1.55 -1.69 2.22
C GLY A 116 -2.17 -0.35 2.55
N HIS A 117 -1.46 0.73 2.28
CA HIS A 117 -1.98 2.10 2.40
C HIS A 117 -2.25 2.68 1.02
N SER A 118 -3.50 3.15 0.80
CA SER A 118 -3.88 3.82 -0.45
C SER A 118 -3.51 2.97 -1.68
N VAL A 119 -2.65 3.47 -2.59
CA VAL A 119 -2.16 2.71 -3.76
C VAL A 119 -1.51 1.38 -3.37
N GLY A 120 -0.85 1.32 -2.22
CA GLY A 120 -0.23 0.08 -1.75
C GLY A 120 -1.21 -1.08 -1.65
N GLY A 121 -2.46 -0.83 -1.21
CA GLY A 121 -3.51 -1.85 -1.22
C GLY A 121 -4.12 -2.11 -2.60
N GLN A 122 -4.00 -1.17 -3.53
CA GLN A 122 -4.47 -1.35 -4.90
C GLN A 122 -3.55 -2.29 -5.68
N VAL A 123 -2.23 -2.01 -5.65
CA VAL A 123 -1.25 -2.76 -6.45
C VAL A 123 -0.86 -4.10 -5.84
N MET A 124 -1.24 -4.40 -4.58
CA MET A 124 -1.10 -5.75 -4.02
C MET A 124 -1.87 -6.82 -4.81
N GLY A 125 -3.05 -6.47 -5.33
CA GLY A 125 -3.82 -7.36 -6.19
C GLY A 125 -3.19 -7.64 -7.55
N VAL A 126 -2.17 -6.87 -7.93
CA VAL A 126 -1.44 -7.03 -9.19
C VAL A 126 -0.35 -8.10 -9.10
N ALA A 127 0.22 -8.32 -7.92
CA ALA A 127 1.28 -9.30 -7.72
C ALA A 127 0.80 -10.72 -8.09
N HIS A 128 1.56 -11.41 -8.92
CA HIS A 128 1.21 -12.75 -9.43
C HIS A 128 1.28 -13.85 -8.36
N ASN A 129 1.98 -13.61 -7.26
CA ASN A 129 2.20 -14.50 -6.12
C ASN A 129 1.50 -13.99 -4.84
N ASN A 130 0.45 -13.18 -4.98
CA ASN A 130 -0.30 -12.63 -3.84
C ASN A 130 -1.09 -13.70 -3.05
N ASP A 131 -1.34 -14.86 -3.65
CA ASP A 131 -1.93 -16.03 -3.03
C ASP A 131 -1.09 -16.61 -1.87
N ARG A 132 0.18 -16.23 -1.76
CA ARG A 132 1.04 -16.56 -0.60
C ARG A 132 0.77 -15.68 0.62
N ILE A 133 -0.05 -14.63 0.49
CA ILE A 133 -0.43 -13.75 1.59
C ILE A 133 -1.62 -14.35 2.31
N SER A 134 -1.47 -14.66 3.60
CA SER A 134 -2.49 -15.28 4.45
C SER A 134 -3.58 -14.31 4.94
N ALA A 135 -3.33 -13.01 4.94
CA ALA A 135 -4.33 -11.98 5.20
C ALA A 135 -3.86 -10.58 4.75
N MET A 136 -4.79 -9.73 4.32
CA MET A 136 -4.52 -8.32 3.97
C MET A 136 -5.29 -7.36 4.85
N LEU A 137 -4.61 -6.32 5.35
CA LEU A 137 -5.21 -5.16 6.00
C LEU A 137 -5.01 -3.94 5.10
N LEU A 138 -6.08 -3.33 4.64
CA LEU A 138 -6.07 -2.21 3.71
C LEU A 138 -6.54 -0.94 4.41
N VAL A 139 -5.77 0.14 4.32
CA VAL A 139 -6.09 1.44 4.90
C VAL A 139 -6.21 2.48 3.81
N ALA A 140 -7.37 3.11 3.72
CA ALA A 140 -7.65 4.16 2.73
C ALA A 140 -7.31 3.75 1.29
N SER A 141 -7.41 2.45 0.98
CA SER A 141 -7.20 1.90 -0.36
C SER A 141 -8.50 1.92 -1.14
N GLN A 142 -8.46 2.37 -2.40
CA GLN A 142 -9.66 2.69 -3.17
C GLN A 142 -9.47 2.45 -4.67
N SER A 143 -10.57 2.35 -5.40
CA SER A 143 -10.57 2.55 -6.85
C SER A 143 -10.42 4.04 -7.16
N GLY A 144 -9.45 4.41 -8.00
CA GLY A 144 -9.22 5.81 -8.39
C GLY A 144 -10.16 6.34 -9.47
N TYR A 145 -11.19 5.59 -9.88
CA TYR A 145 -12.11 6.02 -10.94
C TYR A 145 -12.88 7.27 -10.53
N TRP A 146 -12.72 8.35 -11.27
CA TRP A 146 -13.18 9.70 -10.91
C TRP A 146 -14.69 9.82 -10.62
N ARG A 147 -15.55 8.99 -11.18
CA ARG A 147 -17.00 9.02 -10.94
C ARG A 147 -17.42 8.48 -9.58
N LEU A 148 -16.50 7.89 -8.82
CA LEU A 148 -16.77 7.36 -7.47
C LEU A 148 -16.72 8.47 -6.41
N TRP A 149 -16.16 9.63 -6.72
CA TRP A 149 -16.13 10.78 -5.83
C TRP A 149 -17.50 11.45 -5.67
N PRO A 150 -17.75 12.18 -4.56
CA PRO A 150 -18.92 13.02 -4.38
C PRO A 150 -19.05 14.06 -5.53
N TRP A 151 -20.28 14.46 -5.85
CA TRP A 151 -20.55 15.31 -7.02
C TRP A 151 -19.72 16.60 -7.05
N HIS A 152 -19.53 17.24 -5.88
CA HIS A 152 -18.77 18.48 -5.73
C HIS A 152 -17.25 18.32 -5.91
N GLN A 153 -16.73 17.09 -5.82
CA GLN A 153 -15.32 16.77 -6.03
C GLN A 153 -15.03 16.19 -7.41
N LYS A 154 -16.04 15.68 -8.11
CA LYS A 154 -15.88 14.99 -9.40
C LYS A 154 -15.15 15.81 -10.45
N LEU A 155 -15.47 17.11 -10.57
CA LEU A 155 -14.83 17.97 -11.56
C LEU A 155 -13.34 18.14 -11.26
N PHE A 156 -12.97 18.29 -9.98
CA PHE A 156 -11.58 18.39 -9.57
C PHE A 156 -10.81 17.10 -9.91
N ILE A 157 -11.35 15.93 -9.55
CA ILE A 157 -10.72 14.64 -9.83
C ILE A 157 -10.66 14.36 -11.33
N LEU A 158 -11.68 14.75 -12.10
CA LEU A 158 -11.65 14.67 -13.56
C LEU A 158 -10.50 15.50 -14.13
N ILE A 159 -10.39 16.77 -13.73
CA ILE A 159 -9.30 17.66 -14.16
C ILE A 159 -7.94 17.08 -13.74
N PHE A 160 -7.85 16.52 -12.53
CA PHE A 160 -6.64 15.90 -12.04
C PHE A 160 -6.15 14.76 -12.95
N TRP A 161 -7.03 13.84 -13.36
CA TRP A 161 -6.67 12.71 -14.22
C TRP A 161 -6.49 13.06 -15.70
N TYR A 162 -7.26 14.01 -16.22
CA TYR A 162 -7.24 14.32 -17.66
C TYR A 162 -6.27 15.43 -18.06
N LEU A 163 -6.04 16.39 -17.17
CA LEU A 163 -5.26 17.57 -17.46
C LEU A 163 -4.05 17.76 -16.55
N PHE A 164 -4.24 17.72 -15.24
CA PHE A 164 -3.19 18.08 -14.29
C PHE A 164 -2.00 17.08 -14.33
N ILE A 165 -2.28 15.78 -14.15
CA ILE A 165 -1.23 14.76 -14.22
C ILE A 165 -0.55 14.76 -15.59
N PRO A 166 -1.23 14.54 -16.74
CA PRO A 166 -0.54 14.49 -18.03
C PRO A 166 0.08 15.83 -18.42
N GLY A 167 -0.59 16.96 -18.15
CA GLY A 167 -0.11 18.30 -18.51
C GLY A 167 1.21 18.69 -17.84
N LEU A 168 1.47 18.22 -16.63
CA LEU A 168 2.75 18.44 -15.95
C LEU A 168 3.77 17.34 -16.27
N THR A 169 3.32 16.09 -16.33
CA THR A 169 4.22 14.94 -16.45
C THR A 169 4.89 14.84 -17.81
N ILE A 170 4.15 15.09 -18.90
CA ILE A 170 4.68 14.95 -20.27
C ILE A 170 5.81 15.94 -20.53
N PRO A 171 5.66 17.27 -20.29
CA PRO A 171 6.74 18.21 -20.57
C PRO A 171 7.95 18.06 -19.66
N LEU A 172 7.73 17.63 -18.41
CA LEU A 172 8.81 17.50 -17.41
C LEU A 172 9.48 16.12 -17.44
N SER A 173 8.89 15.12 -18.09
CA SER A 173 9.32 13.71 -18.08
C SER A 173 9.22 13.03 -16.70
N TYR A 174 8.52 13.63 -15.75
CA TYR A 174 8.14 13.11 -14.45
C TYR A 174 7.00 13.95 -13.86
N PHE A 175 6.27 13.44 -12.88
CA PHE A 175 5.26 14.21 -12.17
C PHE A 175 5.87 14.88 -10.92
N PRO A 176 5.89 16.23 -10.84
CA PRO A 176 6.57 16.97 -9.75
C PRO A 176 5.70 17.04 -8.48
N ALA A 177 5.35 15.89 -7.89
CA ALA A 177 4.46 15.80 -6.74
C ALA A 177 4.95 16.58 -5.51
N LYS A 178 6.28 16.67 -5.31
CA LYS A 178 6.90 17.43 -4.22
C LYS A 178 6.50 18.90 -4.19
N VAL A 179 6.41 19.52 -5.36
CA VAL A 179 6.05 20.96 -5.48
C VAL A 179 4.64 21.22 -4.94
N PHE A 180 3.76 20.21 -5.01
CA PHE A 180 2.37 20.30 -4.57
C PHE A 180 2.11 19.70 -3.19
N GLY A 181 3.16 19.25 -2.48
CA GLY A 181 3.02 18.59 -1.19
C GLY A 181 2.33 17.21 -1.27
N LEU A 182 2.34 16.58 -2.44
CA LEU A 182 1.69 15.29 -2.71
C LEU A 182 2.64 14.08 -2.53
N GLY A 183 3.77 14.28 -1.86
CA GLY A 183 4.79 13.26 -1.64
C GLY A 183 5.99 13.39 -2.56
N GLU A 184 6.67 12.26 -2.83
CA GLU A 184 7.82 12.20 -3.75
C GLU A 184 7.37 12.36 -5.21
N ASP A 185 8.24 12.92 -6.06
CA ASP A 185 7.99 12.99 -7.50
C ASP A 185 7.85 11.58 -8.08
N LEU A 186 6.97 11.43 -9.09
CA LEU A 186 6.69 10.13 -9.70
C LEU A 186 7.35 10.00 -11.07
N PRO A 187 7.87 8.81 -11.43
CA PRO A 187 8.31 8.52 -12.78
C PRO A 187 7.20 8.78 -13.82
N LEU A 188 7.58 9.17 -15.03
CA LEU A 188 6.67 9.47 -16.14
C LEU A 188 5.61 8.38 -16.34
N GLY A 189 6.06 7.13 -16.50
CA GLY A 189 5.15 6.01 -16.78
C GLY A 189 4.23 5.69 -15.62
N VAL A 190 4.72 5.80 -14.36
CA VAL A 190 3.92 5.61 -13.15
C VAL A 190 2.76 6.61 -13.10
N ALA A 191 3.04 7.91 -13.29
CA ALA A 191 2.03 8.95 -13.21
C ALA A 191 1.00 8.86 -14.35
N LEU A 192 1.45 8.63 -15.58
CA LEU A 192 0.56 8.54 -16.74
C LEU A 192 -0.33 7.29 -16.71
N GLU A 193 0.21 6.15 -16.28
CA GLU A 193 -0.57 4.92 -16.14
C GLU A 193 -1.61 5.06 -15.03
N TRP A 194 -1.22 5.63 -13.88
CA TRP A 194 -2.15 5.92 -12.79
C TRP A 194 -3.30 6.84 -13.24
N ALA A 195 -2.98 7.89 -14.00
CA ALA A 195 -4.01 8.77 -14.60
C ALA A 195 -4.90 8.01 -15.60
N SER A 196 -4.34 7.06 -16.37
CA SER A 196 -5.11 6.20 -17.26
C SER A 196 -6.12 5.36 -16.49
N TRP A 197 -5.69 4.71 -15.41
CA TRP A 197 -6.58 3.95 -14.53
C TRP A 197 -7.69 4.82 -13.92
N GLY A 198 -7.37 6.03 -13.46
CA GLY A 198 -8.35 6.96 -12.89
C GLY A 198 -9.46 7.37 -13.86
N ARG A 199 -9.25 7.21 -15.17
CA ARG A 199 -10.22 7.48 -16.23
C ARG A 199 -11.07 6.27 -16.61
N ASP A 200 -10.57 5.05 -16.33
CA ASP A 200 -11.24 3.80 -16.70
C ASP A 200 -12.33 3.44 -15.67
N PRO A 201 -13.57 3.12 -16.08
CA PRO A 201 -14.63 2.67 -15.18
C PRO A 201 -14.27 1.44 -14.34
N LYS A 202 -13.43 0.55 -14.85
CA LYS A 202 -12.92 -0.63 -14.16
C LYS A 202 -11.58 -0.38 -13.47
N TYR A 203 -11.08 0.86 -13.51
CA TYR A 203 -9.82 1.28 -12.90
C TYR A 203 -8.66 0.35 -13.29
N ILE A 204 -7.92 -0.15 -12.28
CA ILE A 204 -6.73 -0.99 -12.45
C ILE A 204 -6.98 -2.29 -13.25
N ILE A 205 -8.20 -2.87 -13.16
CA ILE A 205 -8.58 -4.12 -13.85
C ILE A 205 -9.29 -3.87 -15.19
N GLY A 206 -9.19 -2.65 -15.76
CA GLY A 206 -9.75 -2.32 -17.07
C GLY A 206 -9.14 -3.15 -18.19
N GLU A 207 -9.93 -3.44 -19.23
CA GLU A 207 -9.51 -4.33 -20.34
C GLU A 207 -8.31 -3.82 -21.13
N ASN A 208 -8.12 -2.51 -21.16
CA ASN A 208 -6.99 -1.86 -21.85
C ASN A 208 -5.76 -1.72 -20.93
N ASN A 209 -5.88 -2.10 -19.67
CA ASN A 209 -4.78 -2.06 -18.72
C ASN A 209 -3.93 -3.32 -18.82
N ARG A 210 -2.64 -3.19 -18.53
CA ARG A 210 -1.69 -4.31 -18.56
C ARG A 210 -1.88 -5.28 -17.40
N VAL A 211 -2.72 -4.94 -16.44
CA VAL A 211 -2.93 -5.71 -15.21
C VAL A 211 -3.90 -6.86 -15.43
N SER A 212 -3.51 -8.05 -15.00
CA SER A 212 -4.40 -9.21 -15.02
C SER A 212 -5.38 -9.17 -13.85
N LYS A 213 -6.69 -9.07 -14.15
CA LYS A 213 -7.74 -9.21 -13.14
C LYS A 213 -7.73 -10.59 -12.44
N GLN A 214 -7.13 -11.60 -13.06
CA GLN A 214 -7.04 -12.94 -12.50
C GLN A 214 -6.22 -12.96 -11.20
N ASN A 215 -5.24 -12.07 -11.04
CA ASN A 215 -4.47 -11.99 -9.81
C ASN A 215 -5.34 -11.51 -8.62
N PHE A 216 -6.28 -10.57 -8.85
CA PHE A 216 -7.27 -10.18 -7.85
C PHE A 216 -8.23 -11.32 -7.51
N GLN A 217 -8.65 -12.09 -8.53
CA GLN A 217 -9.57 -13.22 -8.36
C GLN A 217 -8.90 -14.42 -7.68
N ARG A 218 -7.59 -14.61 -7.86
CA ARG A 218 -6.82 -15.68 -7.20
C ARG A 218 -6.72 -15.49 -5.69
N PHE A 219 -6.76 -14.26 -5.23
CA PHE A 219 -6.65 -13.96 -3.82
C PHE A 219 -7.91 -14.40 -3.06
N THR A 220 -7.76 -15.33 -2.10
CA THR A 220 -8.86 -15.93 -1.33
C THR A 220 -8.79 -15.64 0.17
N ALA A 221 -7.64 -15.14 0.64
CA ALA A 221 -7.41 -14.89 2.06
C ALA A 221 -8.28 -13.71 2.58
N PRO A 222 -8.53 -13.62 3.90
CA PRO A 222 -9.36 -12.57 4.47
C PRO A 222 -8.76 -11.18 4.27
N ILE A 223 -9.63 -10.19 3.99
CA ILE A 223 -9.29 -8.78 3.86
C ILE A 223 -10.04 -7.96 4.91
N LEU A 224 -9.32 -7.14 5.69
CA LEU A 224 -9.90 -6.08 6.50
C LEU A 224 -9.59 -4.74 5.85
N SER A 225 -10.63 -4.01 5.45
CA SER A 225 -10.48 -2.70 4.78
C SER A 225 -11.03 -1.57 5.65
N TYR A 226 -10.17 -0.60 5.94
CA TYR A 226 -10.52 0.65 6.60
C TYR A 226 -10.69 1.77 5.58
N SER A 227 -11.85 2.42 5.60
CA SER A 227 -12.09 3.71 4.95
C SER A 227 -12.29 4.81 5.99
N VAL A 228 -12.02 6.06 5.64
CA VAL A 228 -12.04 7.20 6.55
C VAL A 228 -13.08 8.22 6.09
N ALA A 229 -13.93 8.72 7.00
CA ALA A 229 -15.09 9.55 6.67
C ALA A 229 -14.74 10.86 5.96
N SER A 230 -13.65 11.51 6.34
CA SER A 230 -13.23 12.82 5.80
C SER A 230 -12.12 12.71 4.76
N ASP A 231 -11.87 11.50 4.23
CA ASP A 231 -10.80 11.24 3.29
C ASP A 231 -11.15 11.74 1.88
N PHE A 232 -10.51 12.83 1.49
CA PHE A 232 -10.65 13.39 0.14
C PHE A 232 -10.09 12.46 -0.93
N PHE A 233 -9.01 11.73 -0.64
CA PHE A 233 -8.32 10.86 -1.62
C PHE A 233 -8.96 9.48 -1.75
N ALA A 234 -9.69 9.02 -0.73
CA ALA A 234 -10.28 7.69 -0.70
C ALA A 234 -11.71 7.70 -0.14
N PRO A 235 -12.68 8.29 -0.86
CA PRO A 235 -14.07 8.30 -0.40
C PRO A 235 -14.59 6.87 -0.24
N LYS A 236 -15.48 6.67 0.75
CA LYS A 236 -16.01 5.35 1.10
C LYS A 236 -16.48 4.53 -0.10
N LYS A 237 -17.20 5.16 -1.05
CA LYS A 237 -17.69 4.51 -2.26
C LYS A 237 -16.55 3.95 -3.12
N ALA A 238 -15.43 4.65 -3.21
CA ALA A 238 -14.26 4.22 -3.96
C ALA A 238 -13.50 3.09 -3.25
N ALA A 239 -13.45 3.12 -1.91
CA ALA A 239 -12.89 2.02 -1.12
C ALA A 239 -13.77 0.75 -1.23
N ASP A 240 -15.09 0.89 -1.19
CA ASP A 240 -16.03 -0.21 -1.38
C ASP A 240 -15.90 -0.83 -2.78
N GLU A 241 -15.69 -0.01 -3.82
CA GLU A 241 -15.48 -0.47 -5.20
C GLU A 241 -14.24 -1.35 -5.33
N LEU A 242 -13.10 -0.96 -4.74
CA LEU A 242 -11.88 -1.78 -4.79
C LEU A 242 -12.11 -3.18 -4.23
N MET A 243 -12.91 -3.31 -3.18
CA MET A 243 -13.20 -4.61 -2.56
C MET A 243 -13.99 -5.54 -3.49
N THR A 244 -14.68 -5.02 -4.50
CA THR A 244 -15.40 -5.85 -5.48
C THR A 244 -14.48 -6.59 -6.44
N TYR A 245 -13.19 -6.20 -6.54
CA TYR A 245 -12.22 -6.86 -7.40
C TYR A 245 -11.75 -8.20 -6.81
N TYR A 246 -11.75 -8.32 -5.49
CA TYR A 246 -11.37 -9.53 -4.74
C TYR A 246 -12.56 -10.46 -4.52
N VAL A 247 -13.14 -10.95 -5.63
CA VAL A 247 -14.41 -11.69 -5.64
C VAL A 247 -14.41 -12.99 -4.84
N ASN A 248 -13.23 -13.60 -4.60
CA ASN A 248 -13.06 -14.86 -3.88
C ASN A 248 -12.55 -14.67 -2.45
N ALA A 249 -12.28 -13.43 -2.03
CA ALA A 249 -11.83 -13.13 -0.69
C ALA A 249 -12.97 -12.76 0.25
N GLN A 250 -12.89 -13.19 1.51
CA GLN A 250 -13.78 -12.70 2.55
C GLN A 250 -13.39 -11.29 2.96
N THR A 251 -14.19 -10.28 2.59
CA THR A 251 -13.88 -8.87 2.88
C THR A 251 -14.69 -8.35 4.07
N THR A 252 -14.02 -7.78 5.07
CA THR A 252 -14.62 -7.02 6.17
C THR A 252 -14.31 -5.54 5.96
N ARG A 253 -15.33 -4.68 6.02
CA ARG A 253 -15.18 -3.22 5.79
C ARG A 253 -15.49 -2.46 7.05
N ARG A 254 -14.61 -1.57 7.45
CA ARG A 254 -14.77 -0.66 8.58
C ARG A 254 -14.64 0.78 8.12
N HIS A 255 -15.65 1.58 8.42
CA HIS A 255 -15.65 3.01 8.11
C HIS A 255 -15.35 3.79 9.37
N LEU A 256 -14.15 4.39 9.43
CA LEU A 256 -13.68 5.17 10.57
C LEU A 256 -14.26 6.57 10.49
N THR A 257 -14.86 7.02 11.59
CA THR A 257 -15.34 8.38 11.75
C THR A 257 -14.65 9.05 12.94
N PRO A 258 -14.49 10.39 12.95
CA PRO A 258 -13.96 11.07 14.11
C PRO A 258 -14.70 10.71 15.42
N ALA A 259 -16.02 10.60 15.36
CA ALA A 259 -16.85 10.22 16.52
C ALA A 259 -16.55 8.80 17.01
N SER A 260 -16.34 7.82 16.10
CA SER A 260 -16.03 6.43 16.48
C SER A 260 -14.66 6.28 17.17
N LEU A 261 -13.76 7.24 16.97
CA LEU A 261 -12.41 7.26 17.52
C LEU A 261 -12.24 8.30 18.64
N GLN A 262 -13.27 9.09 18.93
CA GLN A 262 -13.24 10.18 19.92
C GLN A 262 -12.13 11.21 19.64
N VAL A 263 -11.93 11.54 18.37
CA VAL A 263 -10.98 12.54 17.88
C VAL A 263 -11.71 13.67 17.15
N SER A 264 -11.06 14.81 16.97
CA SER A 264 -11.62 15.93 16.20
C SER A 264 -11.69 15.67 14.72
N GLU A 265 -10.66 14.98 14.19
CA GLU A 265 -10.53 14.66 12.77
C GLU A 265 -9.68 13.42 12.56
N ILE A 266 -9.85 12.78 11.41
CA ILE A 266 -8.96 11.73 10.89
C ILE A 266 -8.92 11.87 9.38
N GLY A 267 -7.72 11.90 8.78
CA GLY A 267 -7.49 12.02 7.35
C GLY A 267 -6.77 10.81 6.75
N HIS A 268 -6.41 10.93 5.47
CA HIS A 268 -5.84 9.85 4.65
C HIS A 268 -4.59 9.18 5.26
N PHE A 269 -3.73 9.96 5.93
CA PHE A 269 -2.43 9.50 6.45
C PHE A 269 -2.44 9.24 7.95
N ASP A 270 -3.49 9.63 8.65
CA ASP A 270 -3.48 9.69 10.11
C ASP A 270 -3.45 8.33 10.80
N PHE A 271 -4.04 7.30 10.16
CA PHE A 271 -3.99 5.94 10.67
C PHE A 271 -2.58 5.52 11.10
N PHE A 272 -1.54 5.91 10.36
CA PHE A 272 -0.15 5.52 10.59
C PHE A 272 0.61 6.48 11.52
N ARG A 273 -0.05 7.52 12.05
CA ARG A 273 0.56 8.47 12.98
C ARG A 273 0.38 8.03 14.44
N LYS A 274 1.36 8.35 15.29
CA LYS A 274 1.39 7.96 16.71
C LYS A 274 0.10 8.25 17.50
N PRO A 275 -0.62 9.38 17.33
CA PRO A 275 -1.85 9.64 18.04
C PRO A 275 -2.93 8.57 17.85
N PHE A 276 -2.87 7.82 16.74
CA PHE A 276 -3.82 6.77 16.39
C PHE A 276 -3.36 5.37 16.80
N LYS A 277 -2.28 5.26 17.60
CA LYS A 277 -1.81 3.98 18.14
C LYS A 277 -2.93 3.28 18.93
N ASP A 278 -3.61 4.02 19.76
CA ASP A 278 -4.78 3.54 20.48
C ASP A 278 -6.05 4.24 19.93
N PRO A 279 -7.07 3.51 19.48
CA PRO A 279 -7.17 2.05 19.46
C PRO A 279 -6.67 1.37 18.16
N LEU A 280 -6.39 2.12 17.06
CA LEU A 280 -6.31 1.55 15.70
C LEU A 280 -5.15 0.55 15.50
N TRP A 281 -3.95 0.88 15.96
CA TRP A 281 -2.81 -0.02 15.78
C TRP A 281 -2.97 -1.30 16.58
N ARG A 282 -3.51 -1.21 17.83
CA ARG A 282 -3.77 -2.39 18.66
C ARG A 282 -4.82 -3.30 18.05
N GLU A 283 -5.89 -2.71 17.51
CA GLU A 283 -6.92 -3.47 16.81
C GLU A 283 -6.34 -4.16 15.55
N CYS A 284 -5.52 -3.44 14.79
CA CYS A 284 -4.81 -3.95 13.63
C CYS A 284 -3.92 -5.14 14.01
N ALA A 285 -3.06 -4.98 15.04
CA ALA A 285 -2.19 -6.05 15.52
C ALA A 285 -2.98 -7.27 16.02
N ALA A 286 -4.07 -7.05 16.76
CA ALA A 286 -4.92 -8.14 17.23
C ALA A 286 -5.58 -8.90 16.07
N TRP A 287 -6.07 -8.19 15.04
CA TRP A 287 -6.63 -8.83 13.86
C TRP A 287 -5.57 -9.63 13.09
N LEU A 288 -4.38 -9.07 12.87
CA LEU A 288 -3.27 -9.75 12.20
C LEU A 288 -2.79 -10.99 12.99
N LYS A 289 -2.73 -10.92 14.33
CA LYS A 289 -2.37 -12.07 15.19
C LYS A 289 -3.34 -13.25 15.02
N ALA A 290 -4.62 -12.94 14.86
CA ALA A 290 -5.68 -13.94 14.69
C ALA A 290 -5.73 -14.55 13.28
N LYS A 291 -4.83 -14.16 12.36
CA LYS A 291 -4.77 -14.66 10.97
C LYS A 291 -3.48 -15.44 10.75
N GLY A 292 -3.52 -16.39 9.81
CA GLY A 292 -2.35 -17.18 9.43
C GLY A 292 -2.23 -18.55 10.09
N ASP A 293 -3.05 -18.89 11.08
CA ASP A 293 -3.00 -20.20 11.75
C ASP A 293 -3.80 -21.26 10.98
N THR A 294 -3.78 -21.23 9.66
CA THR A 294 -4.31 -22.33 8.83
C THR A 294 -3.22 -23.37 8.65
N GLY A 295 -3.15 -24.28 9.64
CA GLY A 295 -2.35 -25.51 9.58
C GLY A 295 -2.77 -26.41 8.42
#